data_e219e7ec98dff31b989b3d1f87dcbf65
#
_entry.id   e219e7ec98dff31b989b3d1f87dcbf65
#
_cell.length_a   1.000
_cell.length_b   1.000
_cell.length_c   1.000
_cell.angle_alpha   90.00
_cell.angle_beta   90.00
_cell.angle_gamma   90.00
#
_symmetry.space_group_name_H-M   'P 1'
#
loop_
_entity.id
_entity.type
_entity.pdbx_description
1 polymer ?
#
loop_
_entity_poly.entity_id
_entity_poly.type
_entity_poly.pdbx_seq_one_letter_code
_entity_poly.pdbx_strand_id
1 'polypeptide(L)'
;MGYIISGIKTSREVKVGDTITHIARPCKEAIAGFEEVKPMVFAGVYPIEAEDFEDLRSSLEKLQLNDASLTFQPESSLALGFGFRCGFLGLLHMEIVQERLDREFDMNVITTVPNVSYNIYDKQGHMTEVHNPGSMPDPTLIDLSLIHISE
;
A
#
# COMPACT_ATOMS: atom_id res chain seq x y z
N MET A 1 -16.69 -19.58 -13.82
CA MET A 1 -15.83 -19.29 -12.66
C MET A 1 -15.31 -20.60 -12.12
N GLY A 2 -14.05 -20.64 -11.68
CA GLY A 2 -13.43 -21.83 -11.13
C GLY A 2 -12.29 -21.46 -10.17
N TYR A 3 -11.71 -22.48 -9.56
CA TYR A 3 -10.57 -22.36 -8.66
C TYR A 3 -9.35 -22.98 -9.31
N ILE A 4 -8.19 -22.37 -9.09
CA ILE A 4 -6.91 -22.93 -9.48
C ILE A 4 -6.13 -23.24 -8.21
N ILE A 5 -5.79 -24.51 -8.01
CA ILE A 5 -4.92 -24.94 -6.92
C ILE A 5 -3.53 -25.09 -7.53
N SER A 6 -2.64 -24.18 -7.18
CA SER A 6 -1.27 -24.16 -7.67
C SER A 6 -0.30 -24.64 -6.57
N GLY A 7 0.89 -25.07 -6.97
CA GLY A 7 1.97 -25.38 -6.04
C GLY A 7 2.76 -24.15 -5.54
N ILE A 8 2.23 -22.93 -5.77
CA ILE A 8 2.88 -21.67 -5.38
C ILE A 8 2.86 -21.56 -3.86
N LYS A 9 4.03 -21.42 -3.26
CA LYS A 9 4.20 -21.36 -1.81
C LYS A 9 4.20 -19.94 -1.25
N THR A 10 4.50 -18.96 -2.11
CA THR A 10 4.63 -17.56 -1.72
C THR A 10 3.55 -16.74 -2.41
N SER A 11 2.65 -16.15 -1.63
CA SER A 11 1.54 -15.33 -2.14
C SER A 11 1.99 -14.14 -2.98
N ARG A 12 3.17 -13.61 -2.72
CA ARG A 12 3.76 -12.47 -3.46
C ARG A 12 4.13 -12.79 -4.91
N GLU A 13 4.17 -14.07 -5.27
CA GLU A 13 4.47 -14.51 -6.65
C GLU A 13 3.26 -14.41 -7.59
N VAL A 14 2.07 -14.14 -7.05
CA VAL A 14 0.82 -14.07 -7.82
C VAL A 14 0.12 -12.74 -7.55
N LYS A 15 -0.24 -12.06 -8.63
CA LYS A 15 -0.99 -10.81 -8.57
C LYS A 15 -2.34 -10.95 -9.25
N VAL A 16 -3.31 -10.14 -8.83
CA VAL A 16 -4.59 -10.01 -9.55
C VAL A 16 -4.31 -9.42 -10.94
N GLY A 17 -4.81 -10.09 -11.97
CA GLY A 17 -4.56 -9.72 -13.37
C GLY A 17 -3.46 -10.53 -14.05
N ASP A 18 -2.79 -11.43 -13.33
CA ASP A 18 -1.80 -12.32 -13.93
C ASP A 18 -2.43 -13.26 -14.97
N THR A 19 -1.72 -13.46 -16.05
CA THR A 19 -2.16 -14.36 -17.12
C THR A 19 -1.59 -15.75 -16.91
N ILE A 20 -2.49 -16.73 -16.77
CA ILE A 20 -2.11 -18.13 -16.61
C ILE A 20 -2.17 -18.83 -17.98
N THR A 21 -1.08 -19.53 -18.33
CA THR A 21 -0.96 -20.20 -19.61
C THR A 21 -0.43 -21.63 -19.48
N HIS A 22 -0.58 -22.41 -20.52
CA HIS A 22 -0.09 -23.79 -20.55
C HIS A 22 1.39 -23.84 -20.99
N ILE A 23 2.23 -24.57 -20.27
CA ILE A 23 3.68 -24.68 -20.56
C ILE A 23 3.96 -25.10 -22.01
N ALA A 24 3.22 -26.10 -22.53
CA ALA A 24 3.41 -26.60 -23.90
C ALA A 24 2.83 -25.67 -24.98
N ARG A 25 1.98 -24.71 -24.62
CA ARG A 25 1.35 -23.75 -25.51
C ARG A 25 1.26 -22.40 -24.82
N PRO A 26 2.39 -21.74 -24.58
CA PRO A 26 2.40 -20.45 -23.93
C PRO A 26 1.68 -19.39 -24.79
N CYS A 27 0.92 -18.51 -24.15
CA CYS A 27 0.39 -17.34 -24.85
C CYS A 27 1.55 -16.37 -25.18
N LYS A 28 1.43 -15.70 -26.32
CA LYS A 28 2.47 -14.76 -26.76
C LYS A 28 2.38 -13.42 -26.04
N GLU A 29 1.20 -13.04 -25.61
CA GLU A 29 0.92 -11.75 -25.00
C GLU A 29 -0.01 -11.96 -23.79
N ALA A 30 0.20 -11.15 -22.74
CA ALA A 30 -0.72 -11.08 -21.61
C ALA A 30 -2.05 -10.44 -22.04
N ILE A 31 -3.14 -10.79 -21.37
CA ILE A 31 -4.45 -10.16 -21.61
C ILE A 31 -4.35 -8.69 -21.18
N ALA A 32 -4.58 -7.77 -22.11
CA ALA A 32 -4.56 -6.35 -21.85
C ALA A 32 -5.78 -5.90 -21.00
N GLY A 33 -5.62 -4.79 -20.28
CA GLY A 33 -6.70 -4.16 -19.51
C GLY A 33 -6.64 -4.38 -18.00
N PHE A 34 -5.67 -5.13 -17.51
CA PHE A 34 -5.39 -5.21 -16.08
C PHE A 34 -4.30 -4.21 -15.72
N GLU A 35 -4.68 -3.12 -15.10
CA GLU A 35 -3.76 -2.11 -14.59
C GLU A 35 -3.54 -2.32 -13.10
N GLU A 36 -2.31 -2.09 -12.64
CA GLU A 36 -1.98 -2.12 -11.23
C GLU A 36 -2.64 -0.92 -10.55
N VAL A 37 -3.51 -1.18 -9.58
CA VAL A 37 -4.22 -0.12 -8.86
C VAL A 37 -3.23 0.58 -7.95
N LYS A 38 -3.12 1.90 -8.09
CA LYS A 38 -2.23 2.72 -7.27
C LYS A 38 -2.99 3.25 -6.04
N PRO A 39 -2.40 3.18 -4.84
CA PRO A 39 -3.01 3.79 -3.67
C PRO A 39 -3.01 5.32 -3.82
N MET A 40 -4.09 5.94 -3.33
CA MET A 40 -4.29 7.40 -3.38
C MET A 40 -4.19 8.06 -2.00
N VAL A 41 -4.44 7.30 -0.94
CA VAL A 41 -4.42 7.78 0.44
C VAL A 41 -3.44 6.95 1.25
N PHE A 42 -2.62 7.60 2.04
CA PHE A 42 -1.63 6.94 2.90
C PHE A 42 -1.88 7.28 4.36
N ALA A 43 -1.81 6.28 5.22
CA ALA A 43 -1.85 6.47 6.67
C ALA A 43 -0.89 5.51 7.36
N GLY A 44 -0.35 5.93 8.50
CA GLY A 44 0.37 5.04 9.41
C GLY A 44 -0.62 4.21 10.20
N VAL A 45 -0.38 2.91 10.31
CA VAL A 45 -1.14 1.97 11.11
C VAL A 45 -0.20 1.38 12.16
N TYR A 46 -0.53 1.59 13.41
CA TYR A 46 0.32 1.21 14.56
C TYR A 46 -0.47 0.31 15.50
N PRO A 47 0.13 -0.76 16.02
CA PRO A 47 -0.50 -1.55 17.05
C PRO A 47 -0.58 -0.76 18.37
N ILE A 48 -1.56 -1.05 19.21
CA ILE A 48 -1.66 -0.41 20.54
C ILE A 48 -0.52 -0.89 21.42
N GLU A 49 -0.27 -2.20 21.42
CA GLU A 49 0.84 -2.81 22.15
C GLU A 49 2.02 -3.05 21.21
N ALA A 50 3.22 -2.68 21.64
CA ALA A 50 4.42 -2.82 20.81
C ALA A 50 4.75 -4.29 20.48
N GLU A 51 4.30 -5.21 21.30
CA GLU A 51 4.48 -6.66 21.14
C GLU A 51 3.66 -7.21 19.95
N ASP A 52 2.56 -6.55 19.59
CA ASP A 52 1.66 -6.96 18.50
C ASP A 52 2.16 -6.58 17.10
N PHE A 53 3.36 -6.00 16.97
CA PHE A 53 3.90 -5.56 15.69
C PHE A 53 4.00 -6.69 14.65
N GLU A 54 4.49 -7.86 15.04
CA GLU A 54 4.61 -9.01 14.14
C GLU A 54 3.23 -9.62 13.79
N ASP A 55 2.29 -9.58 14.73
CA ASP A 55 0.91 -10.05 14.50
C ASP A 55 0.17 -9.09 13.57
N LEU A 56 0.37 -7.77 13.71
CA LEU A 56 -0.13 -6.77 12.77
C LEU A 56 0.44 -6.99 11.37
N ARG A 57 1.74 -7.26 11.25
CA ARG A 57 2.37 -7.58 9.97
C ARG A 57 1.73 -8.80 9.32
N SER A 58 1.60 -9.89 10.07
CA SER A 58 0.97 -11.13 9.59
C SER A 58 -0.48 -10.89 9.14
N SER A 59 -1.22 -10.06 9.86
CA SER A 59 -2.60 -9.70 9.56
C SER A 59 -2.71 -8.88 8.28
N LEU A 60 -1.84 -7.88 8.09
CA LEU A 60 -1.76 -7.10 6.85
C LEU A 60 -1.36 -7.95 5.65
N GLU A 61 -0.42 -8.89 5.80
CA GLU A 61 -0.05 -9.84 4.75
C GLU A 61 -1.23 -10.73 4.34
N LYS A 62 -2.03 -11.20 5.29
CA LYS A 62 -3.24 -11.99 5.02
C LYS A 62 -4.34 -11.15 4.34
N LEU A 63 -4.54 -9.91 4.78
CA LEU A 63 -5.48 -8.99 4.12
C LEU A 63 -5.09 -8.71 2.67
N GLN A 64 -3.80 -8.50 2.40
CA GLN A 64 -3.29 -8.24 1.05
C GLN A 64 -3.54 -9.40 0.08
N LEU A 65 -3.69 -10.65 0.57
CA LEU A 65 -4.06 -11.79 -0.27
C LEU A 65 -5.46 -11.64 -0.89
N ASN A 66 -6.37 -11.01 -0.17
CA ASN A 66 -7.74 -10.78 -0.61
C ASN A 66 -7.94 -9.39 -1.23
N ASP A 67 -7.02 -8.47 -0.94
CA ASP A 67 -7.08 -7.09 -1.36
C ASP A 67 -5.73 -6.63 -1.93
N ALA A 68 -5.56 -6.83 -3.23
CA ALA A 68 -4.33 -6.48 -3.94
C ALA A 68 -4.07 -4.97 -4.01
N SER A 69 -5.06 -4.13 -3.66
CA SER A 69 -4.93 -2.67 -3.64
C SER A 69 -4.30 -2.15 -2.35
N LEU A 70 -4.32 -2.96 -1.28
CA LEU A 70 -3.64 -2.63 -0.03
C LEU A 70 -2.13 -2.77 -0.18
N THR A 71 -1.42 -1.69 0.03
CA THR A 71 0.05 -1.69 0.11
C THR A 71 0.49 -1.30 1.49
N PHE A 72 1.58 -1.88 1.99
CA PHE A 72 2.13 -1.50 3.28
C PHE A 72 3.65 -1.61 3.30
N GLN A 73 4.28 -0.75 4.09
CA GLN A 73 5.71 -0.71 4.31
C GLN A 73 5.98 -0.45 5.80
N PRO A 74 7.03 -1.04 6.38
CA PRO A 74 7.41 -0.73 7.76
C PRO A 74 7.70 0.75 7.93
N GLU A 75 7.19 1.33 9.00
CA GLU A 75 7.42 2.72 9.40
C GLU A 75 7.66 2.79 10.90
N SER A 76 8.42 3.78 11.34
CA SER A 76 8.60 4.06 12.76
C SER A 76 8.25 5.50 13.07
N SER A 77 7.54 5.69 14.17
CA SER A 77 7.19 7.00 14.71
C SER A 77 7.81 7.17 16.09
N LEU A 78 8.35 8.36 16.38
CA LEU A 78 8.89 8.67 17.71
C LEU A 78 7.80 8.62 18.80
N ALA A 79 6.55 8.89 18.44
CA ALA A 79 5.42 8.92 19.38
C ALA A 79 4.72 7.57 19.51
N LEU A 80 4.59 6.81 18.40
CA LEU A 80 3.77 5.60 18.32
C LEU A 80 4.60 4.32 18.19
N GLY A 81 5.92 4.43 18.09
CA GLY A 81 6.81 3.27 17.94
C GLY A 81 6.83 2.69 16.53
N PHE A 82 6.90 1.36 16.42
CA PHE A 82 6.95 0.65 15.16
C PHE A 82 5.54 0.36 14.65
N GLY A 83 5.33 0.56 13.35
CA GLY A 83 4.08 0.30 12.66
C GLY A 83 4.29 0.15 11.16
N PHE A 84 3.23 0.36 10.40
CA PHE A 84 3.25 0.25 8.95
C PHE A 84 2.61 1.47 8.31
N ARG A 85 3.27 2.00 7.30
CA ARG A 85 2.66 2.95 6.40
C ARG A 85 1.86 2.19 5.35
N CYS A 86 0.55 2.35 5.40
CA CYS A 86 -0.37 1.67 4.50
C CYS A 86 -0.88 2.64 3.43
N GLY A 87 -1.00 2.12 2.21
CA GLY A 87 -1.63 2.83 1.08
C GLY A 87 -3.00 2.23 0.79
N PHE A 88 -3.97 3.11 0.60
CA PHE A 88 -5.39 2.78 0.40
C PHE A 88 -5.93 3.45 -0.85
N LEU A 89 -7.01 2.92 -1.44
CA LEU A 89 -7.70 3.53 -2.57
C LEU A 89 -8.41 4.84 -2.21
N GLY A 90 -8.79 4.98 -0.94
CA GLY A 90 -9.49 6.13 -0.40
C GLY A 90 -9.83 5.94 1.07
N LEU A 91 -10.51 6.93 1.67
CA LEU A 91 -10.86 6.92 3.09
C LEU A 91 -11.76 5.73 3.46
N LEU A 92 -12.76 5.42 2.64
CA LEU A 92 -13.65 4.29 2.87
C LEU A 92 -12.89 2.95 2.87
N HIS A 93 -11.93 2.79 1.96
CA HIS A 93 -11.08 1.61 1.93
C HIS A 93 -10.25 1.49 3.22
N MET A 94 -9.70 2.59 3.72
CA MET A 94 -8.98 2.63 4.98
C MET A 94 -9.86 2.18 6.17
N GLU A 95 -11.09 2.70 6.25
CA GLU A 95 -12.06 2.31 7.29
C GLU A 95 -12.40 0.82 7.22
N ILE A 96 -12.62 0.29 6.02
CA ILE A 96 -12.90 -1.14 5.81
C ILE A 96 -11.72 -2.00 6.26
N VAL A 97 -10.50 -1.63 5.90
CA VAL A 97 -9.29 -2.38 6.32
C VAL A 97 -9.13 -2.33 7.84
N GLN A 98 -9.34 -1.18 8.46
CA GLN A 98 -9.29 -1.03 9.91
C GLN A 98 -10.34 -1.91 10.61
N GLU A 99 -11.58 -1.91 10.15
CA GLU A 99 -12.64 -2.74 10.68
C GLU A 99 -12.37 -4.25 10.49
N ARG A 100 -11.75 -4.62 9.38
CA ARG A 100 -11.33 -6.00 9.14
C ARG A 100 -10.20 -6.44 10.06
N LEU A 101 -9.22 -5.57 10.35
CA LEU A 101 -8.17 -5.84 11.32
C LEU A 101 -8.77 -6.13 12.71
N ASP A 102 -9.73 -5.32 13.14
CA ASP A 102 -10.41 -5.52 14.41
C ASP A 102 -11.23 -6.83 14.42
N ARG A 103 -12.12 -7.03 13.45
CA ARG A 103 -13.08 -8.15 13.44
C ARG A 103 -12.50 -9.50 13.07
N GLU A 104 -11.59 -9.55 12.09
CA GLU A 104 -11.05 -10.82 11.58
C GLU A 104 -9.81 -11.27 12.32
N PHE A 105 -9.04 -10.34 12.89
CA PHE A 105 -7.73 -10.60 13.50
C PHE A 105 -7.65 -10.21 14.98
N ASP A 106 -8.73 -9.63 15.54
CA ASP A 106 -8.78 -9.10 16.92
C ASP A 106 -7.63 -8.11 17.19
N MET A 107 -7.29 -7.32 16.14
CA MET A 107 -6.15 -6.42 16.12
C MET A 107 -6.61 -4.97 16.23
N ASN A 108 -6.47 -4.39 17.41
CA ASN A 108 -6.75 -2.99 17.65
C ASN A 108 -5.56 -2.12 17.20
N VAL A 109 -5.83 -1.19 16.31
CA VAL A 109 -4.80 -0.33 15.71
C VAL A 109 -5.09 1.15 15.87
N ILE A 110 -4.03 1.94 15.96
CA ILE A 110 -4.07 3.40 15.90
C ILE A 110 -3.72 3.80 14.46
N THR A 111 -4.61 4.56 13.82
CA THR A 111 -4.35 5.12 12.49
C THR A 111 -3.99 6.60 12.60
N THR A 112 -2.99 7.03 11.84
CA THR A 112 -2.67 8.44 11.73
C THR A 112 -3.64 9.14 10.79
N VAL A 113 -3.62 10.48 10.80
CA VAL A 113 -4.40 11.28 9.83
C VAL A 113 -3.97 10.88 8.41
N PRO A 114 -4.93 10.56 7.54
CA PRO A 114 -4.63 10.19 6.17
C PRO A 114 -3.98 11.34 5.40
N ASN A 115 -2.96 11.01 4.62
CA ASN A 115 -2.26 11.92 3.73
C ASN A 115 -2.37 11.44 2.29
N VAL A 116 -2.31 12.39 1.36
CA VAL A 116 -2.24 12.13 -0.08
C VAL A 116 -0.79 12.22 -0.57
N SER A 117 -0.52 11.68 -1.74
CA SER A 117 0.76 11.86 -2.42
C SER A 117 0.92 13.28 -2.90
N TYR A 118 2.14 13.80 -2.81
CA TYR A 118 2.50 15.10 -3.36
C TYR A 118 3.52 14.92 -4.48
N ASN A 119 3.26 15.55 -5.61
CA ASN A 119 4.24 15.66 -6.69
C ASN A 119 5.03 16.93 -6.49
N ILE A 120 6.31 16.81 -6.18
CA ILE A 120 7.21 17.93 -5.96
C ILE A 120 8.07 18.11 -7.20
N TYR A 121 8.11 19.32 -7.71
CA TYR A 121 8.98 19.71 -8.81
C TYR A 121 10.19 20.48 -8.26
N ASP A 122 11.37 20.05 -8.62
CA ASP A 122 12.59 20.81 -8.31
C ASP A 122 12.77 21.97 -9.30
N LYS A 123 13.71 22.87 -9.00
CA LYS A 123 14.05 24.02 -9.89
C LYS A 123 14.58 23.59 -11.25
N GLN A 124 14.90 22.31 -11.43
CA GLN A 124 15.39 21.72 -12.69
C GLN A 124 14.26 21.03 -13.48
N GLY A 125 13.04 21.00 -12.93
CA GLY A 125 11.87 20.40 -13.57
C GLY A 125 11.75 18.88 -13.34
N HIS A 126 12.55 18.28 -12.46
CA HIS A 126 12.38 16.88 -12.09
C HIS A 126 11.21 16.73 -11.14
N MET A 127 10.33 15.75 -11.42
CA MET A 127 9.21 15.40 -10.57
C MET A 127 9.62 14.29 -9.60
N THR A 128 9.39 14.51 -8.32
CA THR A 128 9.55 13.50 -7.26
C THR A 128 8.22 13.36 -6.54
N GLU A 129 7.68 12.14 -6.51
CA GLU A 129 6.49 11.81 -5.76
C GLU A 129 6.85 11.55 -4.29
N VAL A 130 6.24 12.30 -3.38
CA VAL A 130 6.48 12.20 -1.94
C VAL A 130 5.19 11.81 -1.22
N HIS A 131 5.24 10.68 -0.54
CA HIS A 131 4.11 10.13 0.23
C HIS A 131 4.21 10.43 1.73
N ASN A 132 5.37 10.87 2.19
CA ASN A 132 5.61 11.15 3.61
C ASN A 132 6.19 12.55 3.79
N PRO A 133 5.60 13.41 4.63
CA PRO A 133 6.15 14.72 4.95
C PRO A 133 7.60 14.68 5.44
N GLY A 134 8.01 13.60 6.11
CA GLY A 134 9.39 13.41 6.58
C GLY A 134 10.42 13.14 5.46
N SER A 135 9.95 12.77 4.26
CA SER A 135 10.80 12.56 3.07
C SER A 135 10.83 13.78 2.16
N MET A 136 10.32 14.91 2.61
CA MET A 136 10.31 16.16 1.84
C MET A 136 11.75 16.64 1.61
N PRO A 137 12.15 16.91 0.37
CA PRO A 137 13.47 17.50 0.10
C PRO A 137 13.57 18.90 0.70
N ASP A 138 14.80 19.38 0.86
CA ASP A 138 15.07 20.72 1.42
C ASP A 138 14.23 21.79 0.68
N PRO A 139 13.48 22.65 1.40
CA PRO A 139 12.63 23.68 0.81
C PRO A 139 13.36 24.61 -0.16
N THR A 140 14.68 24.75 -0.03
CA THR A 140 15.51 25.57 -0.93
C THR A 140 15.65 24.98 -2.33
N LEU A 141 15.42 23.68 -2.49
CA LEU A 141 15.53 22.95 -3.76
C LEU A 141 14.19 22.84 -4.49
N ILE A 142 13.09 23.10 -3.80
CA ILE A 142 11.73 23.00 -4.34
C ILE A 142 11.40 24.30 -5.10
N ASP A 143 10.79 24.16 -6.26
CA ASP A 143 10.14 25.30 -6.92
C ASP A 143 8.77 25.53 -6.28
N LEU A 144 8.62 26.66 -5.58
CA LEU A 144 7.43 26.97 -4.75
C LEU A 144 6.11 27.08 -5.54
N SER A 145 6.10 26.84 -6.83
CA SER A 145 4.94 27.15 -7.67
C SER A 145 3.90 26.03 -7.80
N LEU A 146 4.17 24.76 -7.44
CA LEU A 146 3.20 23.70 -7.75
C LEU A 146 3.22 22.56 -6.72
N ILE A 147 2.39 22.69 -5.68
CA ILE A 147 1.83 21.54 -4.99
C ILE A 147 0.60 21.13 -5.81
N HIS A 148 0.73 20.18 -6.72
CA HIS A 148 -0.41 19.56 -7.38
C HIS A 148 -0.89 18.41 -6.52
N ILE A 149 -2.09 18.56 -5.96
CA ILE A 149 -2.89 17.46 -5.46
C ILE A 149 -3.47 16.81 -6.72
N SER A 150 -3.00 15.60 -7.06
CA SER A 150 -3.67 14.81 -8.11
C SER A 150 -4.99 14.31 -7.57
N GLU A 151 -6.11 14.84 -8.07
CA GLU A 151 -7.43 14.24 -7.95
C GLU A 151 -7.50 12.92 -8.73
#